data_e24d2d2897b3a89a7f782bde36c3ec25
#
_entry.id   e24d2d2897b3a89a7f782bde36c3ec25
#
_cell.length_a   1.000
_cell.length_b   1.000
_cell.length_c   1.000
_cell.angle_alpha   90.00
_cell.angle_beta   90.00
_cell.angle_gamma   90.00
#
_symmetry.space_group_name_H-M   'P 1'
#
loop_
_entity.id
_entity.type
_entity.pdbx_description
1 polymer ?
#
loop_
_entity_poly.entity_id
_entity_poly.type
_entity_poly.pdbx_seq_one_letter_code
_entity_poly.pdbx_strand_id
1 'polypeptide(L)'
;MENNTDTQFVQQAVMNLPALRDLVGAADLKARKSLGQNFLFDLNLTSKIARAAMPFANTVIEIGPGPGGLTRALLLEGAEQVIAVEKDRRVLGFLQHLIDAANGRLTFIEADALAQAVWELGTAPRQIIANLPYNIATTLLLQWLEHADDFASFILMFQKEVAMRITAQPGDAAYGRLSIITQWRATAECVFDIPPEAFIPPPKITSTVVRIIPRPKPLADCKASDLEAVTAIAFGQRRKMLRASFKRYGGAAFIEKAGIDPASRPQDLPIEAFCALARLYSQIEQ
;
A
#
# COMPACT_ATOMS: atom_id res chain seq x y z
N MET A 1 -19.16 -13.91 24.23
CA MET A 1 -19.52 -12.75 25.07
C MET A 1 -18.29 -12.04 25.65
N GLU A 2 -17.21 -12.75 25.99
CA GLU A 2 -15.96 -12.15 26.52
C GLU A 2 -15.27 -11.16 25.57
N ASN A 3 -15.16 -11.47 24.27
CA ASN A 3 -14.51 -10.57 23.28
C ASN A 3 -15.16 -9.18 23.16
N ASN A 4 -16.48 -9.08 23.37
CA ASN A 4 -17.18 -7.79 23.21
C ASN A 4 -16.91 -6.85 24.40
N THR A 5 -16.77 -7.41 25.61
CA THR A 5 -16.50 -6.64 26.84
C THR A 5 -15.07 -6.09 26.83
N ASP A 6 -14.09 -6.89 26.37
CA ASP A 6 -12.70 -6.47 26.26
C ASP A 6 -12.51 -5.39 25.18
N THR A 7 -13.20 -5.50 24.06
CA THR A 7 -13.18 -4.46 23.01
C THR A 7 -13.73 -3.14 23.53
N GLN A 8 -14.85 -3.15 24.23
CA GLN A 8 -15.44 -1.93 24.84
C GLN A 8 -14.51 -1.31 25.90
N PHE A 9 -13.84 -2.14 26.70
CA PHE A 9 -12.86 -1.67 27.67
C PHE A 9 -11.69 -0.92 27.01
N VAL A 10 -11.09 -1.53 25.97
CA VAL A 10 -9.99 -0.91 25.20
C VAL A 10 -10.46 0.39 24.53
N GLN A 11 -11.62 0.37 23.88
CA GLN A 11 -12.18 1.58 23.25
C GLN A 11 -12.37 2.71 24.26
N GLN A 12 -12.89 2.43 25.44
CA GLN A 12 -13.08 3.44 26.49
C GLN A 12 -11.75 3.96 27.01
N ALA A 13 -10.77 3.08 27.25
CA ALA A 13 -9.44 3.47 27.72
C ALA A 13 -8.73 4.36 26.68
N VAL A 14 -8.77 3.98 25.41
CA VAL A 14 -8.19 4.77 24.31
C VAL A 14 -8.92 6.10 24.11
N MET A 15 -10.25 6.13 24.28
CA MET A 15 -11.04 7.36 24.16
C MET A 15 -10.70 8.39 25.25
N ASN A 16 -10.36 7.92 26.44
CA ASN A 16 -10.00 8.77 27.57
C ASN A 16 -8.58 9.36 27.49
N LEU A 17 -7.75 8.93 26.52
CA LEU A 17 -6.43 9.50 26.32
C LEU A 17 -6.52 10.97 25.87
N PRO A 18 -5.56 11.84 26.26
CA PRO A 18 -5.49 13.22 25.79
C PRO A 18 -5.51 13.31 24.26
N ALA A 19 -5.93 14.45 23.73
CA ALA A 19 -5.88 14.70 22.30
C ALA A 19 -4.43 14.60 21.79
N LEU A 20 -4.23 13.90 20.69
CA LEU A 20 -2.88 13.62 20.16
C LEU A 20 -2.12 14.92 19.83
N ARG A 21 -2.83 15.95 19.36
CA ARG A 21 -2.25 17.29 19.07
C ARG A 21 -1.63 17.92 20.31
N ASP A 22 -2.25 17.76 21.47
CA ASP A 22 -1.77 18.33 22.74
C ASP A 22 -0.52 17.59 23.22
N LEU A 23 -0.51 16.25 23.09
CA LEU A 23 0.66 15.42 23.42
C LEU A 23 1.87 15.78 22.55
N VAL A 24 1.67 15.87 21.23
CA VAL A 24 2.73 16.19 20.26
C VAL A 24 3.24 17.62 20.44
N GLY A 25 2.33 18.59 20.73
CA GLY A 25 2.69 19.97 21.00
C GLY A 25 3.52 20.13 22.26
N ALA A 26 3.17 19.45 23.34
CA ALA A 26 3.89 19.48 24.61
C ALA A 26 5.32 18.89 24.52
N ALA A 27 5.53 17.91 23.64
CA ALA A 27 6.81 17.21 23.51
C ALA A 27 7.68 17.71 22.34
N ASP A 28 7.29 18.80 21.66
CA ASP A 28 8.01 19.39 20.49
C ASP A 28 8.43 18.36 19.42
N LEU A 29 7.58 17.35 19.15
CA LEU A 29 7.84 16.37 18.10
C LEU A 29 7.71 17.04 16.72
N LYS A 30 8.83 17.35 16.12
CA LYS A 30 8.89 17.90 14.76
C LYS A 30 8.99 16.76 13.72
N ALA A 31 8.13 16.82 12.71
CA ALA A 31 8.23 15.94 11.55
C ALA A 31 9.59 16.09 10.87
N ARG A 32 10.24 14.96 10.54
CA ARG A 32 11.52 14.95 9.82
C ARG A 32 11.28 14.82 8.33
N LYS A 33 11.69 15.83 7.56
CA LYS A 33 11.62 15.80 6.09
C LYS A 33 12.38 14.60 5.50
N SER A 34 13.52 14.22 6.10
CA SER A 34 14.33 13.05 5.69
C SER A 34 13.58 11.73 5.82
N LEU A 35 12.55 11.65 6.68
CA LEU A 35 11.69 10.49 6.86
C LEU A 35 10.35 10.62 6.11
N GLY A 36 10.12 11.72 5.40
CA GLY A 36 8.88 11.97 4.65
C GLY A 36 7.63 12.05 5.53
N GLN A 37 7.78 12.43 6.81
CA GLN A 37 6.70 12.42 7.80
C GLN A 37 5.67 13.52 7.54
N ASN A 38 4.39 13.13 7.44
CA ASN A 38 3.20 13.98 7.41
C ASN A 38 2.16 13.33 8.32
N PHE A 39 1.92 13.91 9.50
CA PHE A 39 1.07 13.31 10.53
C PHE A 39 -0.40 13.67 10.34
N LEU A 40 -1.29 12.75 10.67
CA LEU A 40 -2.73 12.95 10.74
C LEU A 40 -3.16 13.01 12.20
N PHE A 41 -3.81 14.12 12.60
CA PHE A 41 -4.30 14.33 13.97
C PHE A 41 -5.82 14.33 14.08
N ASP A 42 -6.54 14.44 12.97
CA ASP A 42 -8.00 14.40 12.95
C ASP A 42 -8.48 12.95 13.13
N LEU A 43 -9.08 12.70 14.30
CA LEU A 43 -9.58 11.36 14.63
C LEU A 43 -10.75 10.94 13.73
N ASN A 44 -11.59 11.86 13.26
CA ASN A 44 -12.69 11.53 12.35
C ASN A 44 -12.14 11.03 11.01
N LEU A 45 -11.07 11.67 10.53
CA LEU A 45 -10.42 11.27 9.29
C LEU A 45 -9.69 9.92 9.45
N THR A 46 -8.92 9.73 10.52
CA THR A 46 -8.23 8.45 10.76
C THR A 46 -9.21 7.31 11.02
N SER A 47 -10.33 7.56 11.70
CA SER A 47 -11.44 6.60 11.82
C SER A 47 -12.08 6.28 10.47
N LYS A 48 -12.24 7.26 9.57
CA LYS A 48 -12.71 7.00 8.19
C LYS A 48 -11.76 6.08 7.43
N ILE A 49 -10.43 6.25 7.61
CA ILE A 49 -9.42 5.37 7.02
C ILE A 49 -9.50 3.96 7.62
N ALA A 50 -9.60 3.84 8.94
CA ALA A 50 -9.74 2.56 9.63
C ALA A 50 -11.00 1.81 9.17
N ARG A 51 -12.16 2.50 9.09
CA ARG A 51 -13.42 1.91 8.59
C ARG A 51 -13.34 1.47 7.13
N ALA A 52 -12.52 2.11 6.29
CA ALA A 52 -12.28 1.66 4.94
C ALA A 52 -11.60 0.28 4.86
N ALA A 53 -10.97 -0.18 5.95
CA ALA A 53 -10.34 -1.49 6.04
C ALA A 53 -11.26 -2.60 6.57
N MET A 54 -12.42 -2.26 7.11
CA MET A 54 -13.31 -3.23 7.75
C MET A 54 -13.94 -4.23 6.74
N PRO A 55 -14.17 -5.49 7.15
CA PRO A 55 -13.84 -6.04 8.47
C PRO A 55 -12.32 -6.22 8.66
N PHE A 56 -11.84 -6.03 9.90
CA PHE A 56 -10.43 -6.24 10.19
C PHE A 56 -10.05 -7.72 10.12
N ALA A 57 -8.84 -7.98 9.64
CA ALA A 57 -8.21 -9.28 9.70
C ALA A 57 -7.72 -9.60 11.14
N ASN A 58 -7.26 -10.84 11.38
CA ASN A 58 -6.74 -11.25 12.69
C ASN A 58 -5.60 -10.35 13.15
N THR A 59 -4.72 -9.94 12.23
CA THR A 59 -3.65 -8.99 12.51
C THR A 59 -3.74 -7.79 11.57
N VAL A 60 -3.80 -6.60 12.14
CA VAL A 60 -3.63 -5.32 11.45
C VAL A 60 -2.18 -4.87 11.63
N ILE A 61 -1.47 -4.65 10.55
CA ILE A 61 -0.09 -4.14 10.56
C ILE A 61 -0.13 -2.69 10.12
N GLU A 62 0.29 -1.78 10.98
CA GLU A 62 0.44 -0.36 10.65
C GLU A 62 1.91 -0.04 10.41
N ILE A 63 2.21 0.50 9.24
CA ILE A 63 3.56 0.95 8.90
C ILE A 63 3.64 2.46 9.05
N GLY A 64 4.60 2.90 9.88
CA GLY A 64 4.79 4.31 10.16
C GLY A 64 3.64 4.92 10.98
N PRO A 65 3.34 4.40 12.18
CA PRO A 65 2.28 4.93 13.05
C PRO A 65 2.51 6.41 13.41
N GLY A 66 3.75 6.87 13.33
CA GLY A 66 4.11 8.20 13.83
C GLY A 66 3.65 8.35 15.28
N PRO A 67 3.05 9.50 15.65
CA PRO A 67 2.58 9.71 17.02
C PRO A 67 1.31 8.90 17.37
N GLY A 68 0.78 8.06 16.48
CA GLY A 68 -0.31 7.12 16.78
C GLY A 68 -1.71 7.56 16.37
N GLY A 69 -1.84 8.50 15.42
CA GLY A 69 -3.15 9.00 14.99
C GLY A 69 -4.03 7.92 14.35
N LEU A 70 -3.48 7.16 13.41
CA LEU A 70 -4.19 6.05 12.79
C LEU A 70 -4.25 4.83 13.73
N THR A 71 -3.18 4.55 14.50
CA THR A 71 -3.15 3.50 15.53
C THR A 71 -4.33 3.64 16.49
N ARG A 72 -4.55 4.87 16.99
CA ARG A 72 -5.68 5.19 17.89
C ARG A 72 -7.02 4.88 17.23
N ALA A 73 -7.20 5.25 15.98
CA ALA A 73 -8.42 4.98 15.24
C ALA A 73 -8.65 3.47 15.02
N LEU A 74 -7.61 2.71 14.70
CA LEU A 74 -7.70 1.25 14.54
C LEU A 74 -8.22 0.57 15.81
N LEU A 75 -7.68 0.95 16.98
CA LEU A 75 -8.12 0.43 18.28
C LEU A 75 -9.57 0.84 18.60
N LEU A 76 -9.95 2.09 18.31
CA LEU A 76 -11.31 2.60 18.53
C LEU A 76 -12.35 1.95 17.60
N GLU A 77 -11.97 1.61 16.37
CA GLU A 77 -12.84 0.91 15.42
C GLU A 77 -12.84 -0.61 15.64
N GLY A 78 -12.12 -1.13 16.66
CA GLY A 78 -12.23 -2.48 17.14
C GLY A 78 -11.20 -3.48 16.57
N ALA A 79 -10.06 -3.02 16.06
CA ALA A 79 -8.98 -3.94 15.69
C ALA A 79 -8.51 -4.73 16.92
N GLU A 80 -8.51 -6.07 16.81
CA GLU A 80 -8.18 -6.95 17.94
C GLU A 80 -6.68 -7.11 18.16
N GLN A 81 -5.90 -7.05 17.08
CA GLN A 81 -4.44 -7.07 17.14
C GLN A 81 -3.88 -6.04 16.16
N VAL A 82 -3.11 -5.09 16.68
CA VAL A 82 -2.38 -4.09 15.90
C VAL A 82 -0.90 -4.25 16.14
N ILE A 83 -0.12 -4.40 15.06
CA ILE A 83 1.34 -4.39 15.10
C ILE A 83 1.82 -3.14 14.39
N ALA A 84 2.39 -2.20 15.14
CA ALA A 84 2.90 -0.94 14.65
C ALA A 84 4.41 -1.04 14.39
N VAL A 85 4.83 -0.87 13.12
CA VAL A 85 6.24 -0.93 12.71
C VAL A 85 6.73 0.48 12.40
N GLU A 86 7.73 0.97 13.13
CA GLU A 86 8.26 2.32 12.98
C GLU A 86 9.79 2.35 13.15
N LYS A 87 10.44 3.14 12.31
CA LYS A 87 11.89 3.35 12.34
C LYS A 87 12.31 4.50 13.26
N ASP A 88 11.43 5.47 13.46
CA ASP A 88 11.70 6.66 14.26
C ASP A 88 11.40 6.39 15.74
N ARG A 89 12.43 6.01 16.49
CA ARG A 89 12.32 5.70 17.94
C ARG A 89 11.71 6.83 18.77
N ARG A 90 11.77 8.08 18.31
CA ARG A 90 11.21 9.23 19.04
C ARG A 90 9.70 9.13 19.25
N VAL A 91 8.99 8.40 18.38
CA VAL A 91 7.53 8.24 18.49
C VAL A 91 7.10 7.26 19.57
N LEU A 92 8.00 6.39 20.06
CA LEU A 92 7.67 5.38 21.07
C LEU A 92 7.07 6.01 22.33
N GLY A 93 7.60 7.17 22.77
CA GLY A 93 7.06 7.87 23.93
C GLY A 93 5.60 8.28 23.78
N PHE A 94 5.13 8.54 22.55
CA PHE A 94 3.71 8.85 22.27
C PHE A 94 2.88 7.58 22.16
N LEU A 95 3.43 6.53 21.60
CA LEU A 95 2.75 5.24 21.44
C LEU A 95 2.60 4.51 22.79
N GLN A 96 3.46 4.80 23.77
CA GLN A 96 3.41 4.11 25.08
C GLN A 96 2.04 4.26 25.74
N HIS A 97 1.44 5.44 25.71
CA HIS A 97 0.09 5.64 26.26
C HIS A 97 -0.98 4.80 25.54
N LEU A 98 -0.83 4.63 24.21
CA LEU A 98 -1.72 3.77 23.44
C LEU A 98 -1.46 2.28 23.74
N ILE A 99 -0.20 1.88 23.90
CA ILE A 99 0.18 0.50 24.26
C ILE A 99 -0.44 0.14 25.62
N ASP A 100 -0.32 1.02 26.61
CA ASP A 100 -0.88 0.81 27.94
C ASP A 100 -2.41 0.73 27.92
N ALA A 101 -3.07 1.60 27.15
CA ALA A 101 -4.52 1.62 27.00
C ALA A 101 -5.07 0.46 26.14
N ALA A 102 -4.26 -0.11 25.27
CA ALA A 102 -4.66 -1.16 24.34
C ALA A 102 -4.78 -2.54 24.98
N ASN A 103 -4.40 -2.71 26.25
CA ASN A 103 -4.53 -3.97 27.00
C ASN A 103 -4.00 -5.20 26.23
N GLY A 104 -2.78 -5.09 25.67
CA GLY A 104 -2.13 -6.15 24.90
C GLY A 104 -2.52 -6.24 23.41
N ARG A 105 -3.47 -5.43 22.93
CA ARG A 105 -3.86 -5.41 21.51
C ARG A 105 -2.90 -4.64 20.59
N LEU A 106 -2.01 -3.82 21.16
CA LEU A 106 -1.02 -3.05 20.39
C LEU A 106 0.40 -3.52 20.72
N THR A 107 1.13 -3.93 19.69
CA THR A 107 2.56 -4.26 19.77
C THR A 107 3.35 -3.27 18.92
N PHE A 108 4.45 -2.74 19.45
CA PHE A 108 5.37 -1.87 18.72
C PHE A 108 6.64 -2.63 18.33
N ILE A 109 7.05 -2.47 17.07
CA ILE A 109 8.30 -3.01 16.53
C ILE A 109 9.13 -1.85 15.97
N GLU A 110 10.33 -1.65 16.54
CA GLU A 110 11.31 -0.69 16.01
C GLU A 110 12.04 -1.33 14.84
N ALA A 111 11.63 -1.01 13.61
CA ALA A 111 12.24 -1.56 12.39
C ALA A 111 12.06 -0.64 11.18
N ASP A 112 12.94 -0.82 10.19
CA ASP A 112 12.77 -0.26 8.86
C ASP A 112 11.80 -1.15 8.07
N ALA A 113 10.67 -0.60 7.63
CA ALA A 113 9.66 -1.34 6.88
C ALA A 113 10.19 -1.97 5.58
N LEU A 114 11.22 -1.38 4.97
CA LEU A 114 11.87 -1.92 3.76
C LEU A 114 12.69 -3.19 4.04
N ALA A 115 13.13 -3.39 5.29
CA ALA A 115 13.92 -4.55 5.70
C ALA A 115 13.12 -5.57 6.53
N GLN A 116 11.94 -5.18 7.03
CA GLN A 116 11.11 -6.02 7.87
C GLN A 116 10.23 -6.94 7.04
N ALA A 117 10.32 -8.23 7.29
CA ALA A 117 9.42 -9.24 6.72
C ALA A 117 8.03 -9.15 7.40
N VAL A 118 7.23 -8.15 7.00
CA VAL A 118 5.92 -7.88 7.63
C VAL A 118 4.90 -9.01 7.40
N TRP A 119 5.08 -9.82 6.36
CA TRP A 119 4.25 -11.00 6.07
C TRP A 119 4.44 -12.14 7.09
N GLU A 120 5.46 -12.08 7.96
CA GLU A 120 5.70 -13.03 9.05
C GLU A 120 5.14 -12.53 10.40
N LEU A 121 4.70 -11.27 10.49
CA LEU A 121 4.23 -10.68 11.75
C LEU A 121 2.80 -11.12 12.09
N GLY A 122 2.56 -11.45 13.35
CA GLY A 122 1.25 -11.84 13.87
C GLY A 122 0.67 -13.10 13.21
N THR A 123 -0.64 -13.26 13.28
CA THR A 123 -1.37 -14.40 12.72
C THR A 123 -2.16 -14.02 11.46
N ALA A 124 -2.15 -14.91 10.45
CA ALA A 124 -2.96 -14.74 9.25
C ALA A 124 -4.46 -14.92 9.56
N PRO A 125 -5.36 -14.31 8.79
CA PRO A 125 -5.08 -13.35 7.73
C PRO A 125 -4.58 -12.01 8.28
N ARG A 126 -3.75 -11.30 7.48
CA ARG A 126 -3.15 -10.01 7.82
C ARG A 126 -3.72 -8.90 6.94
N GLN A 127 -3.77 -7.68 7.48
CA GLN A 127 -4.04 -6.46 6.71
C GLN A 127 -2.92 -5.45 6.96
N ILE A 128 -2.53 -4.70 5.92
CA ILE A 128 -1.68 -3.52 6.11
C ILE A 128 -2.53 -2.27 5.96
N ILE A 129 -2.48 -1.39 6.96
CA ILE A 129 -3.18 -0.10 6.95
C ILE A 129 -2.15 0.97 7.29
N ALA A 130 -1.86 1.88 6.36
CA ALA A 130 -0.73 2.78 6.55
C ALA A 130 -0.87 4.14 5.85
N ASN A 131 -0.38 5.18 6.53
CA ASN A 131 -0.04 6.46 5.95
C ASN A 131 1.46 6.48 5.63
N LEU A 132 1.83 5.95 4.47
CA LEU A 132 3.22 5.72 4.09
C LEU A 132 3.96 7.00 3.70
N PRO A 133 5.26 7.12 4.02
CA PRO A 133 6.13 8.10 3.37
C PRO A 133 6.13 7.89 1.86
N TYR A 134 5.81 8.92 1.08
CA TYR A 134 5.57 8.80 -0.38
C TYR A 134 6.77 8.26 -1.16
N ASN A 135 7.99 8.53 -0.69
CA ASN A 135 9.23 8.10 -1.36
C ASN A 135 9.45 6.58 -1.31
N ILE A 136 8.83 5.85 -0.37
CA ILE A 136 8.98 4.40 -0.23
C ILE A 136 7.67 3.63 -0.47
N ALA A 137 6.54 4.33 -0.54
CA ALA A 137 5.20 3.72 -0.61
C ALA A 137 5.04 2.73 -1.77
N THR A 138 5.52 3.08 -2.96
CA THR A 138 5.44 2.22 -4.15
C THR A 138 6.36 0.99 -4.02
N THR A 139 7.57 1.17 -3.48
CA THR A 139 8.51 0.07 -3.25
C THR A 139 7.94 -0.94 -2.26
N LEU A 140 7.37 -0.46 -1.15
CA LEU A 140 6.73 -1.30 -0.15
C LEU A 140 5.54 -2.06 -0.74
N LEU A 141 4.67 -1.39 -1.50
CA LEU A 141 3.54 -2.05 -2.16
C LEU A 141 4.00 -3.20 -3.05
N LEU A 142 5.00 -2.97 -3.91
CA LEU A 142 5.51 -4.00 -4.82
C LEU A 142 6.11 -5.18 -4.05
N GLN A 143 6.89 -4.92 -3.01
CA GLN A 143 7.45 -5.95 -2.13
C GLN A 143 6.34 -6.79 -1.46
N TRP A 144 5.28 -6.16 -0.95
CA TRP A 144 4.17 -6.89 -0.31
C TRP A 144 3.32 -7.68 -1.31
N LEU A 145 3.23 -7.25 -2.56
CA LEU A 145 2.54 -7.99 -3.61
C LEU A 145 3.28 -9.27 -4.02
N GLU A 146 4.59 -9.38 -3.79
CA GLU A 146 5.32 -10.64 -3.93
C GLU A 146 4.84 -11.69 -2.91
N HIS A 147 4.38 -11.22 -1.73
CA HIS A 147 3.82 -12.01 -0.63
C HIS A 147 2.29 -11.85 -0.52
N ALA A 148 1.61 -11.61 -1.63
CA ALA A 148 0.20 -11.26 -1.64
C ALA A 148 -0.71 -12.31 -0.96
N ASP A 149 -0.30 -13.58 -0.97
CA ASP A 149 -1.07 -14.69 -0.36
C ASP A 149 -1.11 -14.62 1.18
N ASP A 150 -0.21 -13.85 1.79
CA ASP A 150 -0.14 -13.67 3.25
C ASP A 150 -1.08 -12.56 3.74
N PHE A 151 -1.72 -11.80 2.84
CA PHE A 151 -2.51 -10.64 3.17
C PHE A 151 -3.96 -10.73 2.67
N ALA A 152 -4.89 -10.29 3.52
CA ALA A 152 -6.30 -10.13 3.14
C ALA A 152 -6.53 -8.84 2.34
N SER A 153 -5.87 -7.74 2.73
CA SER A 153 -5.96 -6.45 2.01
C SER A 153 -4.89 -5.46 2.45
N PHE A 154 -4.75 -4.40 1.64
CA PHE A 154 -3.96 -3.21 1.96
C PHE A 154 -4.84 -1.97 1.84
N ILE A 155 -4.82 -1.09 2.85
CA ILE A 155 -5.43 0.24 2.84
C ILE A 155 -4.31 1.25 2.99
N LEU A 156 -3.92 1.85 1.89
CA LEU A 156 -2.70 2.64 1.82
C LEU A 156 -2.98 4.05 1.30
N MET A 157 -2.22 5.02 1.82
CA MET A 157 -2.25 6.38 1.30
C MET A 157 -1.11 6.62 0.33
N PHE A 158 -1.48 7.14 -0.84
CA PHE A 158 -0.54 7.56 -1.88
C PHE A 158 -0.81 9.01 -2.28
N GLN A 159 0.17 9.66 -2.89
CA GLN A 159 -0.09 10.86 -3.67
C GLN A 159 -1.13 10.55 -4.75
N LYS A 160 -2.06 11.49 -5.02
CA LYS A 160 -3.17 11.27 -5.96
C LYS A 160 -2.71 10.75 -7.33
N GLU A 161 -1.62 11.28 -7.87
CA GLU A 161 -1.04 10.80 -9.13
C GLU A 161 -0.64 9.31 -9.06
N VAL A 162 -0.02 8.90 -7.94
CA VAL A 162 0.40 7.50 -7.75
C VAL A 162 -0.82 6.59 -7.58
N ALA A 163 -1.83 7.02 -6.83
CA ALA A 163 -3.10 6.30 -6.70
C ALA A 163 -3.77 6.08 -8.06
N MET A 164 -3.84 7.12 -8.89
CA MET A 164 -4.36 7.02 -10.26
C MET A 164 -3.56 6.05 -11.12
N ARG A 165 -2.23 5.98 -10.96
CA ARG A 165 -1.38 5.01 -11.67
C ARG A 165 -1.58 3.57 -11.19
N ILE A 166 -1.87 3.36 -9.91
CA ILE A 166 -2.16 2.03 -9.34
C ILE A 166 -3.48 1.49 -9.89
N THR A 167 -4.51 2.34 -10.00
CA THR A 167 -5.88 1.95 -10.33
C THR A 167 -6.26 2.11 -11.81
N ALA A 168 -5.38 2.70 -12.63
CA ALA A 168 -5.64 2.97 -14.05
C ALA A 168 -5.92 1.71 -14.85
N GLN A 169 -6.84 1.83 -15.82
CA GLN A 169 -7.23 0.78 -16.74
C GLN A 169 -6.57 0.97 -18.13
N PRO A 170 -6.53 -0.06 -18.99
CA PRO A 170 -6.09 0.08 -20.38
C PRO A 170 -6.81 1.23 -21.09
N GLY A 171 -6.05 2.10 -21.76
CA GLY A 171 -6.55 3.33 -22.38
C GLY A 171 -6.43 4.58 -21.53
N ASP A 172 -6.34 4.46 -20.21
CA ASP A 172 -6.17 5.61 -19.33
C ASP A 172 -4.79 6.27 -19.50
N ALA A 173 -4.78 7.61 -19.36
CA ALA A 173 -3.53 8.38 -19.40
C ALA A 173 -2.53 7.98 -18.31
N ALA A 174 -2.98 7.49 -17.18
CA ALA A 174 -2.14 7.03 -16.05
C ALA A 174 -1.71 5.57 -16.15
N TYR A 175 -2.29 4.78 -17.08
CA TYR A 175 -2.00 3.36 -17.22
C TYR A 175 -0.53 3.09 -17.57
N GLY A 176 0.09 2.14 -16.86
CA GLY A 176 1.50 1.84 -17.03
C GLY A 176 1.98 0.65 -16.18
N ARG A 177 3.29 0.54 -16.02
CA ARG A 177 3.93 -0.56 -15.29
C ARG A 177 3.32 -0.80 -13.91
N LEU A 178 3.11 0.26 -13.14
CA LEU A 178 2.56 0.15 -11.77
C LEU A 178 1.13 -0.39 -11.79
N SER A 179 0.29 0.05 -12.75
CA SER A 179 -1.06 -0.49 -12.94
C SER A 179 -1.02 -1.99 -13.20
N ILE A 180 -0.17 -2.41 -14.15
CA ILE A 180 -0.09 -3.79 -14.61
C ILE A 180 0.38 -4.71 -13.49
N ILE A 181 1.50 -4.38 -12.83
CA ILE A 181 2.08 -5.22 -11.79
C ILE A 181 1.13 -5.33 -10.59
N THR A 182 0.54 -4.20 -10.16
CA THR A 182 -0.41 -4.22 -9.05
C THR A 182 -1.65 -5.03 -9.39
N GLN A 183 -2.28 -4.75 -10.53
CA GLN A 183 -3.58 -5.36 -10.87
C GLN A 183 -3.44 -6.79 -11.41
N TRP A 184 -2.26 -7.22 -11.80
CA TRP A 184 -1.94 -8.61 -12.05
C TRP A 184 -2.09 -9.47 -10.78
N ARG A 185 -1.67 -8.95 -9.61
CA ARG A 185 -1.67 -9.66 -8.32
C ARG A 185 -2.85 -9.30 -7.40
N ALA A 186 -3.51 -8.16 -7.62
CA ALA A 186 -4.57 -7.63 -6.76
C ALA A 186 -5.65 -6.91 -7.56
N THR A 187 -6.78 -6.60 -6.94
CA THR A 187 -7.68 -5.53 -7.38
C THR A 187 -7.32 -4.26 -6.64
N ALA A 188 -7.50 -3.09 -7.26
CA ALA A 188 -7.21 -1.82 -6.64
C ALA A 188 -8.27 -0.77 -6.98
N GLU A 189 -8.69 0.01 -5.99
CA GLU A 189 -9.66 1.10 -6.14
C GLU A 189 -9.29 2.31 -5.31
N CYS A 190 -9.54 3.51 -5.81
CA CYS A 190 -9.48 4.74 -5.03
C CYS A 190 -10.72 4.85 -4.16
N VAL A 191 -10.55 5.04 -2.84
CA VAL A 191 -11.67 5.10 -1.89
C VAL A 191 -12.11 6.54 -1.65
N PHE A 192 -11.19 7.42 -1.28
CA PHE A 192 -11.42 8.86 -1.12
C PHE A 192 -10.12 9.66 -1.10
N ASP A 193 -10.24 10.96 -1.39
CA ASP A 193 -9.14 11.90 -1.34
C ASP A 193 -9.00 12.55 0.05
N ILE A 194 -7.76 12.89 0.40
CA ILE A 194 -7.39 13.61 1.61
C ILE A 194 -6.65 14.89 1.19
N PRO A 195 -7.18 16.08 1.53
CA PRO A 195 -6.54 17.32 1.15
C PRO A 195 -5.26 17.58 1.98
N PRO A 196 -4.30 18.37 1.46
CA PRO A 196 -3.02 18.64 2.12
C PRO A 196 -3.16 19.18 3.55
N GLU A 197 -4.18 20.00 3.81
CA GLU A 197 -4.44 20.68 5.08
C GLU A 197 -4.77 19.72 6.23
N ALA A 198 -5.14 18.47 5.90
CA ALA A 198 -5.38 17.43 6.90
C ALA A 198 -4.10 16.93 7.59
N PHE A 199 -2.95 17.21 7.00
CA PHE A 199 -1.64 16.74 7.48
C PHE A 199 -0.85 17.83 8.17
N ILE A 200 0.02 17.45 9.09
CA ILE A 200 0.99 18.33 9.75
C ILE A 200 2.40 17.71 9.66
N PRO A 201 3.34 18.35 8.94
CA PRO A 201 3.14 19.47 8.02
C PRO A 201 2.33 19.06 6.77
N PRO A 202 1.67 20.01 6.08
CA PRO A 202 0.93 19.69 4.88
C PRO A 202 1.87 19.28 3.73
N PRO A 203 1.56 18.18 3.00
CA PRO A 203 2.24 17.84 1.75
C PRO A 203 1.88 18.85 0.66
N LYS A 204 2.62 18.82 -0.47
CA LYS A 204 2.38 19.75 -1.59
C LYS A 204 1.14 19.40 -2.42
N ILE A 205 0.65 18.17 -2.33
CA ILE A 205 -0.40 17.63 -3.19
C ILE A 205 -1.39 16.77 -2.39
N THR A 206 -2.58 16.64 -2.93
CA THR A 206 -3.64 15.76 -2.41
C THR A 206 -3.17 14.31 -2.33
N SER A 207 -3.56 13.63 -1.27
CA SER A 207 -3.39 12.19 -1.08
C SER A 207 -4.70 11.46 -1.39
N THR A 208 -4.61 10.20 -1.74
CA THR A 208 -5.76 9.34 -1.97
C THR A 208 -5.57 8.03 -1.19
N VAL A 209 -6.60 7.61 -0.49
CA VAL A 209 -6.68 6.28 0.12
C VAL A 209 -7.03 5.28 -0.97
N VAL A 210 -6.21 4.26 -1.10
CA VAL A 210 -6.39 3.16 -2.07
C VAL A 210 -6.61 1.88 -1.29
N ARG A 211 -7.69 1.15 -1.65
CA ARG A 211 -7.93 -0.22 -1.19
C ARG A 211 -7.37 -1.17 -2.24
N ILE A 212 -6.54 -2.12 -1.79
CA ILE A 212 -5.91 -3.13 -2.65
C ILE A 212 -6.22 -4.49 -2.03
N ILE A 213 -6.83 -5.38 -2.81
CA ILE A 213 -7.21 -6.72 -2.35
C ILE A 213 -6.45 -7.74 -3.20
N PRO A 214 -5.55 -8.53 -2.60
CA PRO A 214 -4.85 -9.60 -3.28
C PRO A 214 -5.80 -10.58 -3.97
N ARG A 215 -5.40 -11.04 -5.15
CA ARG A 215 -6.11 -12.11 -5.85
C ARG A 215 -5.65 -13.47 -5.33
N PRO A 216 -6.55 -14.46 -5.17
CA PRO A 216 -6.15 -15.82 -4.80
C PRO A 216 -5.17 -16.46 -5.80
N LYS A 217 -5.20 -16.00 -7.05
CA LYS A 217 -4.24 -16.34 -8.12
C LYS A 217 -3.98 -15.09 -8.95
N PRO A 218 -2.78 -14.96 -9.54
CA PRO A 218 -2.53 -13.91 -10.51
C PRO A 218 -3.57 -13.90 -11.64
N LEU A 219 -3.84 -12.74 -12.22
CA LEU A 219 -4.84 -12.56 -13.29
C LEU A 219 -4.57 -13.45 -14.51
N ALA A 220 -3.29 -13.73 -14.81
CA ALA A 220 -2.84 -14.69 -15.81
C ALA A 220 -1.44 -15.22 -15.43
N ASP A 221 -1.13 -16.43 -15.82
CA ASP A 221 0.13 -17.08 -15.47
C ASP A 221 1.32 -16.46 -16.23
N CYS A 222 2.31 -16.01 -15.46
CA CYS A 222 3.65 -15.65 -15.91
C CYS A 222 4.56 -15.49 -14.68
N LYS A 223 5.87 -15.42 -14.88
CA LYS A 223 6.81 -15.06 -13.81
C LYS A 223 6.76 -13.54 -13.57
N ALA A 224 6.76 -13.14 -12.31
CA ALA A 224 6.75 -11.72 -11.92
C ALA A 224 7.93 -10.95 -12.53
N SER A 225 9.14 -11.51 -12.45
CA SER A 225 10.36 -10.92 -13.03
C SER A 225 10.25 -10.67 -14.52
N ASP A 226 9.64 -11.61 -15.26
CA ASP A 226 9.47 -11.50 -16.71
C ASP A 226 8.40 -10.46 -17.06
N LEU A 227 7.32 -10.37 -16.26
CA LEU A 227 6.31 -9.33 -16.41
C LEU A 227 6.90 -7.94 -16.16
N GLU A 228 7.75 -7.80 -15.15
CA GLU A 228 8.47 -6.54 -14.87
C GLU A 228 9.40 -6.17 -16.03
N ALA A 229 10.17 -7.11 -16.56
CA ALA A 229 11.06 -6.88 -17.69
C ALA A 229 10.29 -6.46 -18.94
N VAL A 230 9.24 -7.19 -19.29
CA VAL A 230 8.40 -6.92 -20.47
C VAL A 230 7.69 -5.58 -20.36
N THR A 231 7.14 -5.25 -19.20
CA THR A 231 6.50 -3.95 -18.99
C THR A 231 7.52 -2.80 -19.01
N ALA A 232 8.74 -3.01 -18.51
CA ALA A 232 9.82 -2.03 -18.62
C ALA A 232 10.20 -1.75 -20.08
N ILE A 233 10.32 -2.80 -20.91
CA ILE A 233 10.60 -2.70 -22.35
C ILE A 233 9.44 -1.94 -23.05
N ALA A 234 8.22 -2.38 -22.83
CA ALA A 234 7.03 -1.82 -23.48
C ALA A 234 6.84 -0.32 -23.17
N PHE A 235 6.93 0.06 -21.89
CA PHE A 235 6.71 1.44 -21.45
C PHE A 235 7.96 2.33 -21.51
N GLY A 236 9.13 1.78 -21.81
CA GLY A 236 10.35 2.55 -22.11
C GLY A 236 10.16 3.49 -23.31
N GLN A 237 9.24 3.15 -24.23
CA GLN A 237 8.86 3.95 -25.38
C GLN A 237 7.32 4.06 -25.51
N ARG A 238 6.63 4.49 -24.46
CA ARG A 238 5.18 4.50 -24.30
C ARG A 238 4.38 4.95 -25.53
N ARG A 239 4.88 5.94 -26.30
CA ARG A 239 4.19 6.49 -27.47
C ARG A 239 4.42 5.71 -28.77
N LYS A 240 5.35 4.76 -28.78
CA LYS A 240 5.65 3.94 -29.97
C LYS A 240 4.82 2.66 -30.00
N MET A 241 4.67 2.09 -31.19
CA MET A 241 4.08 0.75 -31.38
C MET A 241 4.97 -0.30 -30.73
N LEU A 242 4.38 -1.38 -30.21
CA LEU A 242 5.09 -2.46 -29.52
C LEU A 242 6.24 -3.05 -30.31
N ARG A 243 6.04 -3.26 -31.63
CA ARG A 243 7.10 -3.79 -32.53
C ARG A 243 8.42 -3.01 -32.44
N ALA A 244 8.32 -1.69 -32.18
CA ALA A 244 9.52 -0.85 -32.05
C ALA A 244 10.24 -1.06 -30.71
N SER A 245 9.48 -1.22 -29.62
CA SER A 245 10.04 -1.48 -28.26
C SER A 245 10.69 -2.87 -28.20
N PHE A 246 10.09 -3.88 -28.88
CA PHE A 246 10.58 -5.26 -28.88
C PHE A 246 11.47 -5.60 -30.08
N LYS A 247 12.02 -4.65 -30.81
CA LYS A 247 12.89 -4.87 -31.97
C LYS A 247 14.02 -5.85 -31.68
N ARG A 248 14.65 -5.76 -30.49
CA ARG A 248 15.74 -6.65 -30.03
C ARG A 248 15.30 -8.13 -29.91
N TYR A 249 14.01 -8.38 -29.70
CA TYR A 249 13.42 -9.71 -29.46
C TYR A 249 12.70 -10.28 -30.71
N GLY A 250 12.88 -9.66 -31.88
CA GLY A 250 12.24 -10.08 -33.13
C GLY A 250 11.10 -9.17 -33.60
N GLY A 251 10.84 -8.07 -32.91
CA GLY A 251 9.89 -7.03 -33.34
C GLY A 251 8.47 -7.55 -33.53
N ALA A 252 7.92 -7.40 -34.77
CA ALA A 252 6.56 -7.80 -35.09
C ALA A 252 6.32 -9.30 -34.86
N ALA A 253 7.23 -10.16 -35.28
CA ALA A 253 7.08 -11.61 -35.17
C ALA A 253 7.00 -12.08 -33.69
N PHE A 254 7.71 -11.42 -32.77
CA PHE A 254 7.63 -11.72 -31.35
C PHE A 254 6.25 -11.33 -30.77
N ILE A 255 5.71 -10.18 -31.17
CA ILE A 255 4.42 -9.67 -30.70
C ILE A 255 3.27 -10.55 -31.26
N GLU A 256 3.33 -10.91 -32.54
CA GLU A 256 2.35 -11.80 -33.18
C GLU A 256 2.28 -13.20 -32.54
N LYS A 257 3.42 -13.75 -32.09
CA LYS A 257 3.47 -15.03 -31.36
C LYS A 257 2.71 -14.94 -30.01
N ALA A 258 2.61 -13.76 -29.41
CA ALA A 258 1.80 -13.51 -28.22
C ALA A 258 0.30 -13.31 -28.54
N GLY A 259 -0.11 -13.36 -29.82
CA GLY A 259 -1.48 -13.08 -30.25
C GLY A 259 -1.84 -11.60 -30.21
N ILE A 260 -0.87 -10.70 -30.29
CA ILE A 260 -1.05 -9.25 -30.16
C ILE A 260 -0.74 -8.59 -31.51
N ASP A 261 -1.51 -7.55 -31.86
CA ASP A 261 -1.21 -6.70 -33.03
C ASP A 261 0.09 -5.90 -32.77
N PRO A 262 1.14 -6.08 -33.59
CA PRO A 262 2.40 -5.36 -33.46
C PRO A 262 2.29 -3.82 -33.60
N ALA A 263 1.20 -3.33 -34.16
CA ALA A 263 0.91 -1.90 -34.27
C ALA A 263 0.28 -1.30 -32.99
N SER A 264 -0.20 -2.14 -32.07
CA SER A 264 -0.74 -1.70 -30.78
C SER A 264 0.26 -0.90 -29.98
N ARG A 265 -0.23 0.00 -29.14
CA ARG A 265 0.58 0.72 -28.15
C ARG A 265 0.46 0.06 -26.79
N PRO A 266 1.50 0.10 -25.92
CA PRO A 266 1.46 -0.56 -24.63
C PRO A 266 0.32 -0.06 -23.72
N GLN A 267 -0.06 1.19 -23.84
CA GLN A 267 -1.11 1.76 -22.99
C GLN A 267 -2.53 1.24 -23.30
N ASP A 268 -2.73 0.62 -24.45
CA ASP A 268 -4.05 0.17 -24.90
C ASP A 268 -4.26 -1.34 -24.66
N LEU A 269 -3.23 -2.04 -24.13
CA LEU A 269 -3.25 -3.47 -23.96
C LEU A 269 -3.76 -3.91 -22.57
N PRO A 270 -4.55 -4.99 -22.51
CA PRO A 270 -4.92 -5.62 -21.24
C PRO A 270 -3.71 -6.29 -20.58
N ILE A 271 -3.80 -6.54 -19.28
CA ILE A 271 -2.72 -7.13 -18.47
C ILE A 271 -2.35 -8.52 -19.00
N GLU A 272 -3.33 -9.32 -19.41
CA GLU A 272 -3.15 -10.67 -19.97
C GLU A 272 -2.24 -10.69 -21.21
N ALA A 273 -2.28 -9.63 -22.01
CA ALA A 273 -1.39 -9.47 -23.16
C ALA A 273 0.08 -9.33 -22.72
N PHE A 274 0.35 -8.57 -21.65
CA PHE A 274 1.69 -8.49 -21.07
C PHE A 274 2.15 -9.81 -20.46
N CYS A 275 1.24 -10.57 -19.84
CA CYS A 275 1.55 -11.92 -19.34
C CYS A 275 1.89 -12.88 -20.50
N ALA A 276 1.20 -12.78 -21.66
CA ALA A 276 1.54 -13.56 -22.84
C ALA A 276 2.94 -13.20 -23.37
N LEU A 277 3.28 -11.92 -23.43
CA LEU A 277 4.65 -11.48 -23.80
C LEU A 277 5.69 -11.95 -22.79
N ALA A 278 5.38 -11.94 -21.49
CA ALA A 278 6.28 -12.40 -20.43
C ALA A 278 6.59 -13.90 -20.56
N ARG A 279 5.59 -14.73 -20.88
CA ARG A 279 5.81 -16.17 -21.14
C ARG A 279 6.74 -16.42 -22.33
N LEU A 280 6.60 -15.65 -23.40
CA LEU A 280 7.50 -15.76 -24.57
C LEU A 280 8.91 -15.24 -24.24
N TYR A 281 9.00 -14.17 -23.48
CA TYR A 281 10.26 -13.58 -23.02
C TYR A 281 11.07 -14.60 -22.20
N SER A 282 10.41 -15.33 -21.29
CA SER A 282 11.02 -16.39 -20.48
C SER A 282 11.67 -17.50 -21.30
N GLN A 283 11.18 -17.75 -22.53
CA GLN A 283 11.72 -18.79 -23.43
C GLN A 283 12.98 -18.35 -24.20
N ILE A 284 13.24 -17.05 -24.26
CA ILE A 284 14.36 -16.47 -25.02
C ILE A 284 15.57 -16.22 -24.12
N GLU A 285 15.33 -15.89 -22.85
CA GLU A 285 16.38 -15.54 -21.88
C GLU A 285 16.88 -16.77 -21.09
N GLN A 286 16.39 -17.98 -21.41
CA GLN A 286 16.93 -19.26 -20.94
C GLN A 286 18.06 -19.73 -21.89
#